data_afbb02a06a4deadda7238b9dc68d448c
#
_entry.id   afbb02a06a4deadda7238b9dc68d448c
#
_cell.length_a   1.000
_cell.length_b   1.000
_cell.length_c   1.000
_cell.angle_alpha   90.00
_cell.angle_beta   90.00
_cell.angle_gamma   90.00
#
_symmetry.space_group_name_H-M   'P 1'
#
loop_
_entity.id
_entity.type
_entity.pdbx_description
1 polymer ?
#
loop_
_entity_poly.entity_id
_entity_poly.type
_entity_poly.pdbx_seq_one_letter_code
_entity_poly.pdbx_strand_id
1 'polypeptide(L)'
;MEKTFSDSIKSLAVGDDALAFALQKEGNAKKQTLNLYDLSGREKMQQDISYEYADMEMYGDEIIFTGNRSCNILRTNGHDKFDYHFEQEIDAVYPTSDGQVYTLIDSSTIQKIRLQTK
;
A
#
# COMPACT_ATOMS: atom_id res chain seq x y z
N MET A 1 -3.10 -6.10 -23.52
CA MET A 1 -4.28 -5.26 -23.22
C MET A 1 -3.84 -3.84 -22.91
N GLU A 2 -4.57 -2.89 -23.41
CA GLU A 2 -4.29 -1.48 -23.15
C GLU A 2 -5.46 -0.85 -22.42
N LYS A 3 -5.17 -0.06 -21.39
CA LYS A 3 -6.17 0.75 -20.69
C LYS A 3 -5.67 2.17 -20.53
N THR A 4 -6.57 3.10 -20.77
CA THR A 4 -6.29 4.53 -20.63
C THR A 4 -7.21 5.10 -19.56
N PHE A 5 -6.65 5.89 -18.66
CA PHE A 5 -7.38 6.50 -17.55
C PHE A 5 -7.39 8.03 -17.70
N SER A 6 -8.48 8.66 -17.27
CA SER A 6 -8.59 10.12 -17.25
C SER A 6 -7.79 10.74 -16.10
N ASP A 7 -7.60 10.00 -15.01
CA ASP A 7 -6.81 10.46 -13.88
C ASP A 7 -5.35 10.01 -14.03
N SER A 8 -4.45 10.69 -13.35
CA SER A 8 -3.02 10.38 -13.43
C SER A 8 -2.64 9.20 -12.54
N ILE A 9 -1.81 8.30 -13.07
CA ILE A 9 -1.24 7.23 -12.26
C ILE A 9 -0.18 7.84 -11.35
N LYS A 10 -0.41 7.78 -10.04
CA LYS A 10 0.52 8.33 -9.06
C LYS A 10 1.52 7.29 -8.56
N SER A 11 1.08 6.07 -8.37
CA SER A 11 1.95 5.02 -7.86
C SER A 11 1.54 3.66 -8.41
N LEU A 12 2.49 2.74 -8.39
CA LEU A 12 2.35 1.42 -8.99
C LEU A 12 3.07 0.42 -8.10
N ALA A 13 2.43 -0.72 -7.85
CA ALA A 13 3.04 -1.85 -7.16
C ALA A 13 2.73 -3.13 -7.90
N VAL A 14 3.72 -3.98 -8.05
CA VAL A 14 3.60 -5.24 -8.80
C VAL A 14 3.78 -6.41 -7.85
N GLY A 15 2.81 -7.30 -7.81
CA GLY A 15 2.89 -8.55 -7.07
C GLY A 15 3.12 -9.73 -8.03
N ASP A 16 3.09 -10.95 -7.48
CA ASP A 16 3.34 -12.15 -8.27
C ASP A 16 2.23 -12.43 -9.29
N ASP A 17 0.98 -12.13 -8.93
CA ASP A 17 -0.18 -12.44 -9.74
C ASP A 17 -1.12 -11.26 -9.93
N ALA A 18 -0.72 -10.08 -9.49
CA ALA A 18 -1.58 -8.90 -9.52
C ALA A 18 -0.76 -7.62 -9.65
N LEU A 19 -1.46 -6.57 -10.06
CA LEU A 19 -0.91 -5.25 -10.26
C LEU A 19 -1.82 -4.25 -9.54
N ALA A 20 -1.23 -3.42 -8.68
CA ALA A 20 -1.96 -2.35 -7.99
C ALA A 20 -1.45 -1.00 -8.48
N PHE A 21 -2.36 -0.08 -8.69
CA PHE A 21 -1.99 1.29 -9.03
C PHE A 21 -2.98 2.27 -8.42
N ALA A 22 -2.47 3.44 -8.05
CA ALA A 22 -3.28 4.49 -7.49
C ALA A 22 -3.44 5.61 -8.50
N LEU A 23 -4.68 5.98 -8.76
CA LEU A 23 -5.03 7.10 -9.64
C LEU A 23 -5.34 8.32 -8.78
N GLN A 24 -4.66 9.42 -9.07
CA GLN A 24 -4.91 10.69 -8.39
C GLN A 24 -5.98 11.47 -9.13
N LYS A 25 -7.01 11.88 -8.42
CA LYS A 25 -8.08 12.69 -8.99
C LYS A 25 -7.57 14.08 -9.32
N GLU A 26 -7.94 14.57 -10.49
CA GLU A 26 -7.56 15.90 -10.94
C GLU A 26 -8.08 16.97 -9.98
N GLY A 27 -7.20 17.89 -9.62
CA GLY A 27 -7.54 18.98 -8.70
C GLY A 27 -7.56 18.60 -7.23
N ASN A 28 -7.28 17.33 -6.88
CA ASN A 28 -7.29 16.92 -5.47
C ASN A 28 -6.22 15.87 -5.20
N ALA A 29 -5.05 16.34 -4.78
CA ALA A 29 -3.89 15.49 -4.52
C ALA A 29 -4.09 14.52 -3.34
N LYS A 30 -5.08 14.77 -2.48
CA LYS A 30 -5.35 13.93 -1.32
C LYS A 30 -6.31 12.78 -1.60
N LYS A 31 -7.01 12.84 -2.73
CA LYS A 31 -7.97 11.80 -3.10
C LYS A 31 -7.41 10.94 -4.21
N GLN A 32 -7.26 9.68 -3.92
CA GLN A 32 -6.76 8.70 -4.88
C GLN A 32 -7.70 7.50 -4.91
N THR A 33 -7.74 6.83 -6.04
CA THR A 33 -8.45 5.57 -6.19
C THR A 33 -7.44 4.47 -6.39
N LEU A 34 -7.44 3.50 -5.50
CA LEU A 34 -6.60 2.31 -5.62
C LEU A 34 -7.32 1.29 -6.49
N ASN A 35 -6.61 0.78 -7.49
CA ASN A 35 -7.13 -0.22 -8.41
C ASN A 35 -6.22 -1.44 -8.38
N LEU A 36 -6.83 -2.61 -8.28
CA LEU A 36 -6.13 -3.88 -8.30
C LEU A 36 -6.61 -4.70 -9.49
N TYR A 37 -5.67 -5.13 -10.33
CA TYR A 37 -5.95 -5.92 -11.52
C TYR A 37 -5.16 -7.22 -11.48
N ASP A 38 -5.72 -8.30 -12.01
CA ASP A 38 -4.95 -9.51 -12.23
C ASP A 38 -4.13 -9.37 -13.53
N LEU A 39 -3.27 -10.34 -13.78
CA LEU A 39 -2.39 -10.29 -14.96
C LEU A 39 -3.14 -10.51 -16.27
N SER A 40 -4.39 -10.95 -16.23
CA SER A 40 -5.23 -11.05 -17.43
C SER A 40 -5.96 -9.74 -17.75
N GLY A 41 -5.82 -8.73 -16.88
CA GLY A 41 -6.42 -7.42 -17.06
C GLY A 41 -7.79 -7.25 -16.45
N ARG A 42 -8.21 -8.17 -15.59
CA ARG A 42 -9.49 -8.06 -14.89
C ARG A 42 -9.35 -7.29 -13.59
N GLU A 43 -10.26 -6.37 -13.36
CA GLU A 43 -10.31 -5.63 -12.12
C GLU A 43 -10.72 -6.54 -10.97
N LYS A 44 -9.92 -6.54 -9.92
CA LYS A 44 -10.16 -7.34 -8.71
C LYS A 44 -10.71 -6.51 -7.57
N MET A 45 -10.30 -5.25 -7.49
CA MET A 45 -10.71 -4.35 -6.43
C MET A 45 -10.55 -2.91 -6.88
N GLN A 46 -11.44 -2.05 -6.42
CA GLN A 46 -11.31 -0.61 -6.58
C GLN A 46 -11.78 0.03 -5.28
N GLN A 47 -10.97 0.93 -4.73
CA GLN A 47 -11.28 1.55 -3.44
C GLN A 47 -10.65 2.93 -3.35
N ASP A 48 -11.40 3.87 -2.80
CA ASP A 48 -10.86 5.20 -2.52
C ASP A 48 -9.93 5.11 -1.32
N ILE A 49 -8.78 5.78 -1.42
CA ILE A 49 -7.81 5.88 -0.34
C ILE A 49 -7.44 7.34 -0.12
N SER A 50 -7.10 7.65 1.14
CA SER A 50 -6.67 9.00 1.52
C SER A 50 -5.37 8.94 2.32
N TYR A 51 -4.62 7.85 2.21
CA TYR A 51 -3.36 7.69 2.92
C TYR A 51 -2.31 8.69 2.42
N GLU A 52 -1.55 9.26 3.35
CA GLU A 52 -0.35 10.00 3.00
C GLU A 52 0.80 8.99 2.97
N TYR A 53 1.41 8.80 1.78
CA TYR A 53 2.46 7.83 1.63
C TYR A 53 3.48 8.30 0.59
N ALA A 54 4.71 7.84 0.76
CA ALA A 54 5.79 8.06 -0.20
C ALA A 54 6.06 6.80 -1.03
N ASP A 55 5.70 5.63 -0.51
CA ASP A 55 5.98 4.36 -1.15
C ASP A 55 4.79 3.41 -1.01
N MET A 56 4.54 2.63 -2.05
CA MET A 56 3.49 1.62 -2.09
C MET A 56 4.07 0.34 -2.67
N GLU A 57 3.99 -0.75 -1.91
CA GLU A 57 4.53 -2.05 -2.32
C GLU A 57 3.49 -3.14 -2.09
N MET A 58 3.55 -4.18 -2.91
CA MET A 58 2.66 -5.33 -2.77
C MET A 58 3.44 -6.57 -2.35
N TYR A 59 2.93 -7.25 -1.32
CA TYR A 59 3.50 -8.49 -0.81
C TYR A 59 2.37 -9.50 -0.59
N GLY A 60 2.29 -10.53 -1.44
CA GLY A 60 1.24 -11.52 -1.33
C GLY A 60 -0.14 -10.88 -1.45
N ASP A 61 -0.96 -11.01 -0.42
CA ASP A 61 -2.31 -10.45 -0.38
C ASP A 61 -2.39 -9.11 0.37
N GLU A 62 -1.24 -8.43 0.54
CA GLU A 62 -1.17 -7.17 1.25
C GLU A 62 -0.53 -6.07 0.41
N ILE A 63 -1.05 -4.87 0.54
CA ILE A 63 -0.47 -3.67 -0.05
C ILE A 63 -0.03 -2.77 1.10
N ILE A 64 1.25 -2.43 1.14
CA ILE A 64 1.84 -1.64 2.21
C ILE A 64 2.13 -0.23 1.71
N PHE A 65 1.52 0.75 2.36
CA PHE A 65 1.72 2.17 2.09
C PHE A 65 2.59 2.73 3.20
N THR A 66 3.77 3.22 2.87
CA THR A 66 4.71 3.77 3.84
C THR A 66 4.87 5.26 3.61
N GLY A 67 4.51 6.06 4.61
CA GLY A 67 4.77 7.49 4.64
C GLY A 67 5.98 7.79 5.49
N ASN A 68 6.23 9.08 5.73
CA ASN A 68 7.38 9.50 6.53
C ASN A 68 7.31 8.99 7.98
N ARG A 69 6.11 9.00 8.56
CA ARG A 69 5.85 8.55 9.93
C ARG A 69 4.61 7.68 10.03
N SER A 70 4.21 7.08 8.93
CA SER A 70 2.96 6.33 8.89
C SER A 70 3.10 5.05 8.09
N CYS A 71 2.27 4.08 8.44
CA CYS A 71 2.16 2.83 7.70
C CYS A 71 0.70 2.43 7.65
N ASN A 72 0.23 2.15 6.46
CA ASN A 72 -1.10 1.60 6.24
C ASN A 72 -0.96 0.30 5.48
N ILE A 73 -1.63 -0.74 5.94
CA ILE A 73 -1.62 -2.04 5.27
C ILE A 73 -3.05 -2.39 4.90
N LEU A 74 -3.27 -2.58 3.61
CA LEU A 74 -4.56 -2.92 3.05
C LEU A 74 -4.48 -4.31 2.45
N ARG A 75 -5.46 -5.16 2.74
CA ARG A 75 -5.54 -6.46 2.10
C ARG A 75 -6.08 -6.32 0.69
N THR A 76 -5.73 -7.23 -0.19
CA THR A 76 -6.18 -7.20 -1.59
C THR A 76 -7.69 -7.39 -1.73
N ASN A 77 -8.39 -7.77 -0.66
CA ASN A 77 -9.85 -7.82 -0.62
C ASN A 77 -10.50 -6.51 -0.18
N GLY A 78 -9.70 -5.47 0.07
CA GLY A 78 -10.20 -4.15 0.46
C GLY A 78 -10.29 -3.91 1.97
N HIS A 79 -9.96 -4.89 2.80
CA HIS A 79 -10.02 -4.73 4.24
C HIS A 79 -8.75 -4.10 4.79
N ASP A 80 -8.91 -3.07 5.63
CA ASP A 80 -7.78 -2.48 6.36
C ASP A 80 -7.22 -3.49 7.36
N LYS A 81 -5.92 -3.70 7.32
CA LYS A 81 -5.25 -4.54 8.29
C LYS A 81 -4.58 -3.72 9.37
N PHE A 82 -4.02 -2.57 9.02
CA PHE A 82 -3.22 -1.79 9.93
C PHE A 82 -3.18 -0.33 9.48
N ASP A 83 -3.25 0.57 10.46
CA ASP A 83 -3.17 2.01 10.26
C ASP A 83 -2.48 2.60 11.48
N TYR A 84 -1.28 3.15 11.31
CA TYR A 84 -0.52 3.65 12.44
C TYR A 84 0.37 4.83 12.07
N HIS A 85 0.46 5.78 12.99
CA HIS A 85 1.39 6.90 12.93
C HIS A 85 2.47 6.70 13.98
N PHE A 86 3.73 6.72 13.54
CA PHE A 86 4.88 6.54 14.42
C PHE A 86 5.34 7.90 14.95
N GLU A 87 5.99 7.89 16.11
CA GLU A 87 6.53 9.11 16.70
C GLU A 87 7.81 9.54 16.00
N GLN A 88 8.48 8.63 15.30
CA GLN A 88 9.73 8.88 14.59
C GLN A 88 9.58 8.57 13.11
N GLU A 89 10.50 9.10 12.31
CA GLU A 89 10.52 8.81 10.88
C GLU A 89 10.88 7.36 10.63
N ILE A 90 10.21 6.76 9.63
CA ILE A 90 10.48 5.40 9.20
C ILE A 90 10.89 5.39 7.73
N ASP A 91 11.73 4.43 7.35
CA ASP A 91 12.19 4.30 5.97
C ASP A 91 11.44 3.20 5.23
N ALA A 92 11.15 2.09 5.89
CA ALA A 92 10.48 0.97 5.23
C ALA A 92 9.83 0.03 6.24
N VAL A 93 8.80 -0.68 5.76
CA VAL A 93 8.13 -1.76 6.50
C VAL A 93 8.03 -2.95 5.56
N TYR A 94 8.48 -4.11 6.01
CA TYR A 94 8.43 -5.35 5.24
C TYR A 94 7.73 -6.45 6.00
N PRO A 95 6.89 -7.27 5.33
CA PRO A 95 6.27 -8.42 5.99
C PRO A 95 7.30 -9.51 6.26
N THR A 96 6.99 -10.35 7.25
CA THR A 96 7.75 -11.57 7.52
C THR A 96 6.87 -12.77 7.17
N SER A 97 7.39 -13.98 7.40
CA SER A 97 6.60 -15.20 7.20
C SER A 97 5.43 -15.32 8.18
N ASP A 98 5.51 -14.61 9.32
CA ASP A 98 4.39 -14.51 10.27
C ASP A 98 3.53 -13.31 9.85
N GLY A 99 2.25 -13.54 9.55
CA GLY A 99 1.34 -12.49 9.07
C GLY A 99 1.04 -11.38 10.07
N GLN A 100 1.55 -11.47 11.30
CA GLN A 100 1.39 -10.43 12.33
C GLN A 100 2.69 -9.73 12.68
N VAL A 101 3.81 -10.17 12.13
CA VAL A 101 5.13 -9.63 12.45
C VAL A 101 5.72 -8.97 11.21
N TYR A 102 6.20 -7.75 11.37
CA TYR A 102 6.79 -6.96 10.29
C TYR A 102 8.17 -6.46 10.70
N THR A 103 9.01 -6.26 9.71
CA THR A 103 10.32 -5.63 9.91
C THR A 103 10.19 -4.14 9.65
N LEU A 104 10.52 -3.34 10.66
CA LEU A 104 10.51 -1.89 10.58
C LEU A 104 11.94 -1.39 10.48
N ILE A 105 12.21 -0.56 9.49
CA ILE A 105 13.52 0.04 9.27
C ILE A 105 13.40 1.54 9.42
N ASP A 106 14.24 2.13 10.28
CA ASP A 106 14.42 3.57 10.34
C ASP A 106 15.90 3.93 10.11
N SER A 107 16.28 5.18 10.31
CA SER A 107 17.63 5.64 9.96
C SER A 107 18.73 5.01 10.81
N SER A 108 18.39 4.39 11.94
CA SER A 108 19.39 3.88 12.88
C SER A 108 19.15 2.46 13.35
N THR A 109 17.95 1.91 13.13
CA THR A 109 17.59 0.60 13.66
C THR A 109 16.82 -0.24 12.66
N ILE A 110 16.94 -1.56 12.84
CA ILE A 110 16.09 -2.56 12.19
C ILE A 110 15.45 -3.36 13.33
N GLN A 111 14.14 -3.38 13.37
CA GLN A 111 13.44 -4.07 14.44
C GLN A 111 12.23 -4.84 13.92
N LYS A 112 11.85 -5.88 14.62
CA LYS A 112 10.61 -6.61 14.32
C LYS A 112 9.51 -6.07 15.22
N ILE A 113 8.37 -5.80 14.63
CA ILE A 113 7.20 -5.33 15.37
C ILE A 113 6.05 -6.31 15.13
N ARG A 114 5.25 -6.51 16.17
CA ARG A 114 4.03 -7.31 16.06
C ARG A 114 2.84 -6.36 15.99
N LEU A 115 2.04 -6.50 14.95
CA LEU A 115 0.87 -5.66 14.75
C LEU A 115 -0.35 -6.35 15.37
N GLN A 116 -1.18 -5.53 16.02
CA GLN A 116 -2.51 -5.98 16.43
C GLN A 116 -3.48 -5.62 15.32
N THR A 117 -4.16 -6.63 14.80
CA THR A 117 -5.15 -6.41 13.74
C THR A 117 -6.39 -5.74 14.31
N LYS A 118 -6.97 -4.90 13.51
CA LYS A 118 -8.25 -4.29 13.84
C LYS A 118 -9.38 -5.31 13.76
#